data_672377af6a3e7b10d3cb8a7598ccd988
#
_entry.id   672377af6a3e7b10d3cb8a7598ccd988
#
_cell.length_a   1.000
_cell.length_b   1.000
_cell.length_c   1.000
_cell.angle_alpha   90.00
_cell.angle_beta   90.00
_cell.angle_gamma   90.00
#
_symmetry.space_group_name_H-M   'P 1'
#
loop_
_entity.id
_entity.type
_entity.pdbx_description
1 polymer ?
#
loop_
_entity_poly.entity_id
_entity_poly.type
_entity_poly.pdbx_seq_one_letter_code
_entity_poly.pdbx_strand_id
1 'polypeptide(L)'
;AIQKVPEFMANSWRMKASNQMVQSIFYLVTYLRHTSNLERAIEFASDHLEPPLSLDFRKILWDVETERYSTIRDSANAYLETWKDWNKEFVEAFHLVESSLYESSEDRRLSLLDKALDVILNGTYENMLHYAHSLNAPMTMLHMLGVVLPILGLVILPLVVSFMSEGTSPFVMATYIAMLYNVTLPIVVFYLGRTILSRRPAGYGAVDIGEIPGWKHLRNVTIPLGRKLSISVNPLYFSLMIFIVAMLIGFSPIIYHA
;
A
#
# COMPACT_ATOMS: atom_id res chain seq x y z
N ALA A 1 -0.20 -3.16 -21.69
CA ALA A 1 0.16 -3.60 -20.32
C ALA A 1 1.50 -3.00 -19.86
N ILE A 2 2.56 -2.98 -20.69
CA ILE A 2 3.91 -2.50 -20.34
C ILE A 2 3.93 -0.98 -20.03
N GLN A 3 3.10 -0.20 -20.68
CA GLN A 3 3.03 1.26 -20.52
C GLN A 3 2.54 1.73 -19.14
N LYS A 4 1.85 0.87 -18.36
CA LYS A 4 1.37 1.18 -17.00
C LYS A 4 2.34 0.77 -15.87
N VAL A 5 3.43 0.09 -16.21
CA VAL A 5 4.42 -0.36 -15.21
C VAL A 5 5.15 0.83 -14.54
N PRO A 6 5.59 1.87 -15.27
CA PRO A 6 6.23 3.04 -14.66
C PRO A 6 5.29 3.79 -13.70
N GLU A 7 4.02 3.95 -14.07
CA GLU A 7 3.02 4.61 -13.21
C GLU A 7 2.76 3.81 -11.92
N PHE A 8 2.71 2.49 -12.04
CA PHE A 8 2.55 1.62 -10.87
C PHE A 8 3.76 1.69 -9.93
N MET A 9 4.97 1.70 -10.48
CA MET A 9 6.19 1.86 -9.70
C MET A 9 6.24 3.24 -9.03
N ALA A 10 5.95 4.32 -9.76
CA ALA A 10 5.91 5.67 -9.23
C ALA A 10 4.89 5.81 -8.09
N ASN A 11 3.70 5.25 -8.23
CA ASN A 11 2.68 5.27 -7.18
C ASN A 11 3.11 4.45 -5.96
N SER A 12 3.76 3.31 -6.15
CA SER A 12 4.30 2.51 -5.05
C SER A 12 5.39 3.26 -4.28
N TRP A 13 6.28 3.97 -4.97
CA TRP A 13 7.33 4.79 -4.35
C TRP A 13 6.74 5.99 -3.61
N ARG A 14 5.75 6.66 -4.19
CA ARG A 14 5.02 7.75 -3.52
C ARG A 14 4.34 7.29 -2.24
N MET A 15 3.69 6.14 -2.24
CA MET A 15 3.09 5.57 -1.04
C MET A 15 4.13 5.27 0.05
N LYS A 16 5.28 4.70 -0.32
CA LYS A 16 6.38 4.45 0.63
C LYS A 16 6.92 5.76 1.20
N ALA A 17 7.18 6.77 0.36
CA ALA A 17 7.64 8.08 0.81
C ALA A 17 6.61 8.73 1.74
N SER A 18 5.34 8.71 1.39
CA SER A 18 4.26 9.28 2.19
C SER A 18 4.15 8.64 3.58
N ASN A 19 4.38 7.33 3.69
CA ASN A 19 4.42 6.62 4.99
C ASN A 19 5.59 7.08 5.88
N GLN A 20 6.70 7.54 5.27
CA GLN A 20 7.88 8.00 5.99
C GLN A 20 7.82 9.48 6.39
N MET A 21 6.83 10.24 5.88
CA MET A 21 6.72 11.68 6.10
C MET A 21 6.51 12.04 7.58
N VAL A 22 5.69 11.28 8.29
CA VAL A 22 5.50 11.46 9.74
C VAL A 22 6.83 11.30 10.47
N GLN A 23 7.56 10.25 10.12
CA GLN A 23 8.85 9.96 10.73
C GLN A 23 9.91 11.03 10.38
N SER A 24 9.84 11.56 9.15
CA SER A 24 10.76 12.63 8.74
C SER A 24 10.55 13.92 9.53
N ILE A 25 9.30 14.35 9.72
CA ILE A 25 8.99 15.52 10.56
C ILE A 25 9.43 15.28 12.00
N PHE A 26 9.23 14.06 12.53
CA PHE A 26 9.70 13.70 13.85
C PHE A 26 11.22 13.84 13.99
N TYR A 27 12.01 13.37 13.02
CA TYR A 27 13.48 13.53 13.03
C TYR A 27 13.91 14.99 12.91
N LEU A 28 13.27 15.75 12.00
CA LEU A 28 13.55 17.19 11.87
C LEU A 28 13.28 17.94 13.18
N VAL A 29 12.12 17.74 13.78
CA VAL A 29 11.73 18.38 15.05
C VAL A 29 12.68 17.97 16.17
N THR A 30 12.99 16.68 16.29
CA THR A 30 13.91 16.18 17.33
C THR A 30 15.28 16.84 17.24
N TYR A 31 15.83 16.97 16.04
CA TYR A 31 17.12 17.63 15.84
C TYR A 31 17.04 19.15 16.10
N LEU A 32 15.98 19.80 15.58
CA LEU A 32 15.81 21.25 15.68
C LEU A 32 15.44 21.72 17.10
N ARG A 33 14.99 20.85 17.98
CA ARG A 33 14.84 21.20 19.42
C ARG A 33 16.16 21.57 20.08
N HIS A 34 17.27 21.04 19.59
CA HIS A 34 18.60 21.27 20.15
C HIS A 34 19.43 22.24 19.34
N THR A 35 19.15 22.41 18.05
CA THR A 35 19.94 23.25 17.14
C THR A 35 19.02 23.94 16.14
N SER A 36 19.30 25.18 15.78
CA SER A 36 18.53 25.95 14.79
C SER A 36 19.15 25.85 13.39
N ASN A 37 19.59 24.66 12.98
CA ASN A 37 20.22 24.44 11.68
C ASN A 37 19.42 23.45 10.84
N LEU A 38 18.71 23.95 9.81
CA LEU A 38 17.86 23.15 8.93
C LEU A 38 18.65 22.14 8.09
N GLU A 39 19.82 22.56 7.59
CA GLU A 39 20.66 21.70 6.76
C GLU A 39 21.09 20.44 7.51
N ARG A 40 21.58 20.62 8.73
CA ARG A 40 21.94 19.50 9.60
C ARG A 40 20.75 18.67 10.03
N ALA A 41 19.57 19.27 10.19
CA ALA A 41 18.35 18.53 10.50
C ALA A 41 17.91 17.65 9.33
N ILE A 42 18.00 18.16 8.09
CA ILE A 42 17.70 17.38 6.88
C ILE A 42 18.73 16.26 6.68
N GLU A 43 20.02 16.54 6.90
CA GLU A 43 21.09 15.54 6.88
C GLU A 43 20.80 14.41 7.89
N PHE A 44 20.54 14.77 9.15
CA PHE A 44 20.19 13.82 10.21
C PHE A 44 18.95 12.97 9.83
N ALA A 45 17.89 13.60 9.32
CA ALA A 45 16.71 12.89 8.88
C ALA A 45 17.02 11.95 7.69
N SER A 46 17.85 12.38 6.72
CA SER A 46 18.23 11.54 5.57
C SER A 46 18.98 10.29 5.95
N ASP A 47 19.77 10.34 7.04
CA ASP A 47 20.58 9.21 7.52
C ASP A 47 19.75 8.19 8.33
N HIS A 48 18.63 8.62 8.90
CA HIS A 48 17.78 7.79 9.75
C HIS A 48 16.52 7.28 9.02
N LEU A 49 16.24 7.82 7.83
CA LEU A 49 15.12 7.37 6.99
C LEU A 49 15.57 6.28 6.01
N GLU A 50 14.62 5.46 5.61
CA GLU A 50 14.81 4.50 4.52
C GLU A 50 14.49 5.11 3.14
N PRO A 51 14.98 4.53 2.03
CA PRO A 51 14.50 4.90 0.70
C PRO A 51 12.98 4.67 0.55
N PRO A 52 12.22 5.53 -0.12
CA PRO A 52 12.67 6.59 -1.02
C PRO A 52 12.93 7.96 -0.38
N LEU A 53 12.32 8.30 0.76
CA LEU A 53 12.34 9.66 1.32
C LEU A 53 13.75 10.10 1.73
N SER A 54 14.60 9.17 2.20
CA SER A 54 16.02 9.46 2.48
C SER A 54 16.76 9.97 1.24
N LEU A 55 16.46 9.41 0.06
CA LEU A 55 17.09 9.84 -1.20
C LEU A 55 16.61 11.23 -1.61
N ASP A 56 15.34 11.53 -1.36
CA ASP A 56 14.78 12.85 -1.64
C ASP A 56 15.44 13.92 -0.74
N PHE A 57 15.63 13.62 0.55
CA PHE A 57 16.31 14.53 1.48
C PHE A 57 17.79 14.72 1.12
N ARG A 58 18.49 13.67 0.73
CA ARG A 58 19.85 13.78 0.21
C ARG A 58 19.89 14.59 -1.08
N LYS A 59 18.89 14.50 -1.92
CA LYS A 59 18.80 15.33 -3.12
C LYS A 59 18.63 16.80 -2.79
N ILE A 60 17.84 17.15 -1.77
CA ILE A 60 17.71 18.54 -1.30
C ILE A 60 19.07 19.11 -0.91
N LEU A 61 19.91 18.35 -0.18
CA LEU A 61 21.28 18.74 0.19
C LEU A 61 22.17 18.86 -1.04
N TRP A 62 22.15 17.85 -1.90
CA TRP A 62 22.96 17.82 -3.12
C TRP A 62 22.66 18.98 -4.07
N ASP A 63 21.41 19.37 -4.21
CA ASP A 63 20.98 20.47 -5.08
C ASP A 63 21.53 21.83 -4.57
N VAL A 64 21.84 21.97 -3.27
CA VAL A 64 22.53 23.14 -2.70
C VAL A 64 24.05 23.03 -2.86
N GLU A 65 24.64 21.86 -2.60
CA GLU A 65 26.09 21.64 -2.78
C GLU A 65 26.52 21.83 -4.24
N THR A 66 25.65 21.53 -5.18
CA THR A 66 25.89 21.72 -6.63
C THR A 66 25.46 23.11 -7.13
N GLU A 67 25.16 24.04 -6.22
CA GLU A 67 24.77 25.43 -6.53
C GLU A 67 23.51 25.55 -7.43
N ARG A 68 22.68 24.52 -7.48
CA ARG A 68 21.40 24.57 -8.18
C ARG A 68 20.39 25.49 -7.49
N TYR A 69 20.43 25.52 -6.16
CA TYR A 69 19.71 26.45 -5.31
C TYR A 69 20.68 27.15 -4.37
N SER A 70 20.40 28.44 -4.10
CA SER A 70 21.27 29.26 -3.27
C SER A 70 21.18 28.92 -1.79
N THR A 71 20.04 28.38 -1.35
CA THR A 71 19.80 28.03 0.06
C THR A 71 19.11 26.68 0.18
N ILE A 72 19.32 26.02 1.33
CA ILE A 72 18.63 24.77 1.66
C ILE A 72 17.11 24.94 1.68
N ARG A 73 16.65 26.14 2.05
CA ARG A 73 15.24 26.51 2.05
C ARG A 73 14.64 26.48 0.64
N ASP A 74 15.30 27.09 -0.32
CA ASP A 74 14.83 27.15 -1.70
C ASP A 74 14.76 25.76 -2.31
N SER A 75 15.77 24.93 -2.05
CA SER A 75 15.80 23.54 -2.48
C SER A 75 14.67 22.71 -1.85
N ALA A 76 14.46 22.86 -0.53
CA ALA A 76 13.38 22.19 0.19
C ALA A 76 12.01 22.62 -0.31
N ASN A 77 11.79 23.92 -0.52
CA ASN A 77 10.52 24.44 -1.03
C ASN A 77 10.21 23.95 -2.44
N ALA A 78 11.22 23.87 -3.32
CA ALA A 78 11.06 23.30 -4.65
C ALA A 78 10.66 21.80 -4.58
N TYR A 79 11.19 21.07 -3.61
CA TYR A 79 10.79 19.67 -3.35
C TYR A 79 9.36 19.60 -2.81
N LEU A 80 8.99 20.43 -1.84
CA LEU A 80 7.66 20.45 -1.23
C LEU A 80 6.54 20.73 -2.24
N GLU A 81 6.79 21.54 -3.27
CA GLU A 81 5.83 21.76 -4.35
C GLU A 81 5.42 20.46 -5.05
N THR A 82 6.30 19.46 -5.12
CA THR A 82 5.97 18.14 -5.72
C THR A 82 4.97 17.34 -4.87
N TRP A 83 4.82 17.69 -3.59
CA TRP A 83 3.95 17.00 -2.63
C TRP A 83 2.67 17.77 -2.29
N LYS A 84 2.53 19.00 -2.74
CA LYS A 84 1.41 19.88 -2.42
C LYS A 84 0.03 19.29 -2.71
N ASP A 85 -0.07 18.54 -3.81
CA ASP A 85 -1.33 17.89 -4.21
C ASP A 85 -1.54 16.51 -3.57
N TRP A 86 -0.49 15.93 -2.96
CA TRP A 86 -0.50 14.55 -2.46
C TRP A 86 -0.54 14.44 -0.94
N ASN A 87 0.13 15.35 -0.24
CA ASN A 87 0.21 15.35 1.22
C ASN A 87 0.39 16.78 1.74
N LYS A 88 -0.73 17.48 1.89
CA LYS A 88 -0.77 18.86 2.34
C LYS A 88 -0.28 19.03 3.78
N GLU A 89 -0.58 18.05 4.61
CA GLU A 89 -0.22 18.03 6.02
C GLU A 89 1.30 17.97 6.20
N PHE A 90 1.98 17.22 5.34
CA PHE A 90 3.45 17.18 5.33
C PHE A 90 4.04 18.54 4.92
N VAL A 91 3.50 19.15 3.88
CA VAL A 91 3.95 20.46 3.41
C VAL A 91 3.73 21.52 4.49
N GLU A 92 2.56 21.54 5.12
CA GLU A 92 2.24 22.47 6.21
C GLU A 92 3.14 22.25 7.43
N ALA A 93 3.33 21.01 7.85
CA ALA A 93 4.22 20.66 8.95
C ALA A 93 5.66 21.10 8.68
N PHE A 94 6.16 20.90 7.45
CA PHE A 94 7.50 21.32 7.07
C PHE A 94 7.64 22.84 7.09
N HIS A 95 6.64 23.59 6.62
CA HIS A 95 6.63 25.07 6.71
C HIS A 95 6.60 25.57 8.16
N LEU A 96 5.93 24.87 9.07
CA LEU A 96 5.99 25.19 10.49
C LEU A 96 7.39 24.95 11.08
N VAL A 97 8.02 23.85 10.69
CA VAL A 97 9.43 23.57 11.04
C VAL A 97 10.35 24.68 10.51
N GLU A 98 10.18 25.08 9.26
CA GLU A 98 10.94 26.17 8.65
C GLU A 98 10.71 27.50 9.36
N SER A 99 9.45 27.82 9.68
CA SER A 99 9.06 29.06 10.37
C SER A 99 9.66 29.15 11.77
N SER A 100 9.84 28.01 12.45
CA SER A 100 10.45 27.95 13.79
C SER A 100 11.88 28.50 13.82
N LEU A 101 12.59 28.48 12.69
CA LEU A 101 13.99 28.96 12.62
C LEU A 101 14.11 30.49 12.64
N TYR A 102 13.02 31.19 12.37
CA TYR A 102 12.99 32.66 12.36
C TYR A 102 12.43 33.24 13.66
N GLU A 103 11.98 32.38 14.58
CA GLU A 103 11.49 32.83 15.85
C GLU A 103 12.65 33.20 16.80
N SER A 104 12.57 34.40 17.35
CA SER A 104 13.55 34.90 18.31
C SER A 104 13.34 34.40 19.73
N SER A 105 12.12 33.98 20.07
CA SER A 105 11.76 33.41 21.35
C SER A 105 11.81 31.89 21.33
N GLU A 106 12.60 31.33 22.27
CA GLU A 106 12.74 29.88 22.41
C GLU A 106 11.39 29.18 22.64
N ASP A 107 10.52 29.74 23.49
CA ASP A 107 9.21 29.17 23.77
C ASP A 107 8.32 29.12 22.52
N ARG A 108 8.34 30.17 21.68
CA ARG A 108 7.60 30.19 20.42
C ARG A 108 8.19 29.22 19.41
N ARG A 109 9.51 29.15 19.34
CA ARG A 109 10.21 28.20 18.47
C ARG A 109 9.81 26.77 18.77
N LEU A 110 9.85 26.38 20.04
CA LEU A 110 9.41 25.05 20.50
C LEU A 110 7.92 24.82 20.23
N SER A 111 7.08 25.82 20.48
CA SER A 111 5.65 25.73 20.18
C SER A 111 5.35 25.49 18.70
N LEU A 112 6.10 26.10 17.77
CA LEU A 112 5.97 25.84 16.33
C LEU A 112 6.41 24.43 15.95
N LEU A 113 7.48 23.92 16.56
CA LEU A 113 7.94 22.56 16.35
C LEU A 113 6.91 21.53 16.87
N ASP A 114 6.32 21.79 18.03
CA ASP A 114 5.25 20.94 18.57
C ASP A 114 4.01 20.99 17.67
N LYS A 115 3.65 22.17 17.19
CA LYS A 115 2.54 22.33 16.25
C LYS A 115 2.79 21.59 14.92
N ALA A 116 4.03 21.55 14.43
CA ALA A 116 4.37 20.78 13.24
C ALA A 116 4.11 19.27 13.44
N LEU A 117 4.46 18.74 14.63
CA LEU A 117 4.13 17.35 14.97
C LEU A 117 2.62 17.13 15.06
N ASP A 118 1.90 18.05 15.69
CA ASP A 118 0.44 17.94 15.81
C ASP A 118 -0.24 17.94 14.44
N VAL A 119 0.18 18.83 13.52
CA VAL A 119 -0.37 18.90 12.17
C VAL A 119 -0.15 17.59 11.40
N ILE A 120 1.06 17.06 11.40
CA ILE A 120 1.34 15.83 10.65
C ILE A 120 0.66 14.60 11.26
N LEU A 121 0.58 14.51 12.59
CA LEU A 121 -0.05 13.39 13.29
C LEU A 121 -1.57 13.43 13.15
N ASN A 122 -2.19 14.57 13.43
CA ASN A 122 -3.64 14.72 13.33
C ASN A 122 -4.11 14.59 11.88
N GLY A 123 -3.41 15.21 10.92
CA GLY A 123 -3.74 15.08 9.51
C GLY A 123 -3.61 13.63 9.01
N THR A 124 -2.57 12.92 9.43
CA THR A 124 -2.44 11.49 9.12
C THR A 124 -3.57 10.67 9.74
N TYR A 125 -3.95 10.94 10.98
CA TYR A 125 -5.06 10.28 11.65
C TYR A 125 -6.41 10.54 10.95
N GLU A 126 -6.70 11.78 10.60
CA GLU A 126 -7.92 12.15 9.87
C GLU A 126 -7.98 11.48 8.50
N ASN A 127 -6.89 11.48 7.75
CA ASN A 127 -6.80 10.80 6.46
C ASN A 127 -7.05 9.29 6.58
N MET A 128 -6.54 8.66 7.63
CA MET A 128 -6.81 7.25 7.93
C MET A 128 -8.29 7.00 8.26
N LEU A 129 -8.89 7.88 9.06
CA LEU A 129 -10.30 7.77 9.44
C LEU A 129 -11.21 7.93 8.21
N HIS A 130 -10.95 8.93 7.37
CA HIS A 130 -11.67 9.12 6.12
C HIS A 130 -11.52 7.92 5.18
N TYR A 131 -10.32 7.35 5.08
CA TYR A 131 -10.11 6.13 4.31
C TYR A 131 -10.90 4.95 4.87
N ALA A 132 -10.86 4.73 6.18
CA ALA A 132 -11.63 3.66 6.83
C ALA A 132 -13.13 3.80 6.55
N HIS A 133 -13.68 5.02 6.65
CA HIS A 133 -15.07 5.28 6.29
C HIS A 133 -15.36 5.07 4.80
N SER A 134 -14.46 5.47 3.92
CA SER A 134 -14.60 5.30 2.47
C SER A 134 -14.56 3.84 2.02
N LEU A 135 -14.02 2.92 2.82
CA LEU A 135 -13.99 1.49 2.53
C LEU A 135 -15.32 0.79 2.76
N ASN A 136 -16.24 1.35 3.56
CA ASN A 136 -17.51 0.69 3.90
C ASN A 136 -18.33 0.32 2.64
N ALA A 137 -18.53 1.28 1.73
CA ALA A 137 -19.29 1.02 0.51
C ALA A 137 -18.61 0.02 -0.44
N PRO A 138 -17.30 0.15 -0.78
CA PRO A 138 -16.60 -0.85 -1.59
C PRO A 138 -16.54 -2.24 -0.96
N MET A 139 -16.39 -2.35 0.36
CA MET A 139 -16.39 -3.65 1.07
C MET A 139 -17.77 -4.31 1.01
N THR A 140 -18.83 -3.52 1.15
CA THR A 140 -20.20 -4.02 0.98
C THR A 140 -20.43 -4.51 -0.46
N MET A 141 -19.96 -3.78 -1.47
CA MET A 141 -20.02 -4.22 -2.87
C MET A 141 -19.26 -5.52 -3.10
N LEU A 142 -18.06 -5.65 -2.54
CA LEU A 142 -17.27 -6.89 -2.62
C LEU A 142 -18.01 -8.07 -1.98
N HIS A 143 -18.63 -7.84 -0.82
CA HIS A 143 -19.42 -8.88 -0.14
C HIS A 143 -20.64 -9.28 -0.96
N MET A 144 -21.39 -8.31 -1.50
CA MET A 144 -22.54 -8.57 -2.37
C MET A 144 -22.13 -9.34 -3.63
N LEU A 145 -21.05 -8.95 -4.29
CA LEU A 145 -20.58 -9.58 -5.50
C LEU A 145 -19.94 -10.96 -5.25
N GLY A 146 -19.17 -11.10 -4.17
CA GLY A 146 -18.39 -12.31 -3.88
C GLY A 146 -19.16 -13.39 -3.12
N VAL A 147 -20.21 -13.02 -2.38
CA VAL A 147 -20.95 -13.95 -1.53
C VAL A 147 -22.43 -14.01 -1.90
N VAL A 148 -23.13 -12.87 -1.89
CA VAL A 148 -24.59 -12.89 -2.05
C VAL A 148 -25.00 -13.24 -3.47
N LEU A 149 -24.38 -12.64 -4.48
CA LEU A 149 -24.69 -12.88 -5.89
C LEU A 149 -24.41 -14.34 -6.31
N PRO A 150 -23.29 -14.99 -5.93
CA PRO A 150 -23.09 -16.41 -6.18
C PRO A 150 -24.16 -17.31 -5.57
N ILE A 151 -24.52 -17.06 -4.31
CA ILE A 151 -25.55 -17.89 -3.63
C ILE A 151 -26.90 -17.77 -4.32
N LEU A 152 -27.35 -16.55 -4.62
CA LEU A 152 -28.60 -16.33 -5.37
C LEU A 152 -28.54 -16.92 -6.78
N GLY A 153 -27.42 -16.71 -7.46
CA GLY A 153 -27.24 -17.23 -8.81
C GLY A 153 -27.21 -18.75 -8.87
N LEU A 154 -26.67 -19.43 -7.86
CA LEU A 154 -26.62 -20.88 -7.78
C LEU A 154 -28.03 -21.51 -7.70
N VAL A 155 -28.98 -20.75 -7.15
CA VAL A 155 -30.40 -21.18 -7.11
C VAL A 155 -31.13 -20.79 -8.40
N ILE A 156 -30.93 -19.58 -8.90
CA ILE A 156 -31.72 -19.02 -10.01
C ILE A 156 -31.20 -19.52 -11.38
N LEU A 157 -29.89 -19.60 -11.59
CA LEU A 157 -29.31 -19.95 -12.89
C LEU A 157 -29.72 -21.33 -13.40
N PRO A 158 -29.71 -22.43 -12.64
CA PRO A 158 -30.16 -23.71 -13.10
C PRO A 158 -31.64 -23.69 -13.52
N LEU A 159 -32.47 -22.92 -12.81
CA LEU A 159 -33.89 -22.78 -13.12
C LEU A 159 -34.10 -22.02 -14.43
N VAL A 160 -33.42 -20.90 -14.63
CA VAL A 160 -33.45 -20.11 -15.88
C VAL A 160 -32.99 -20.97 -17.08
N VAL A 161 -31.89 -21.68 -16.88
CA VAL A 161 -31.31 -22.57 -17.89
C VAL A 161 -32.27 -23.68 -18.26
N SER A 162 -32.98 -24.28 -17.31
CA SER A 162 -33.96 -25.31 -17.53
C SER A 162 -35.12 -24.84 -18.44
N PHE A 163 -35.50 -23.56 -18.33
CA PHE A 163 -36.53 -22.97 -19.19
C PHE A 163 -36.02 -22.51 -20.58
N MET A 164 -34.75 -22.17 -20.70
CA MET A 164 -34.16 -21.62 -21.93
C MET A 164 -33.49 -22.68 -22.82
N SER A 165 -33.30 -23.91 -22.35
CA SER A 165 -32.48 -24.93 -23.02
C SER A 165 -33.26 -25.75 -24.08
N GLU A 166 -34.01 -25.10 -24.95
CA GLU A 166 -34.48 -25.77 -26.18
C GLU A 166 -33.29 -25.97 -27.13
N GLY A 167 -32.67 -27.16 -27.09
CA GLY A 167 -31.66 -27.59 -28.07
C GLY A 167 -30.20 -27.61 -27.62
N THR A 168 -29.87 -27.18 -26.39
CA THR A 168 -28.48 -27.25 -25.87
C THR A 168 -28.34 -28.44 -24.91
N SER A 169 -27.24 -29.19 -25.01
CA SER A 169 -27.03 -30.32 -24.10
C SER A 169 -26.84 -29.82 -22.64
N PRO A 170 -27.46 -30.51 -21.65
CA PRO A 170 -27.32 -30.11 -20.23
C PRO A 170 -25.87 -30.04 -19.73
N PHE A 171 -25.00 -30.83 -20.33
CA PHE A 171 -23.55 -30.85 -20.00
C PHE A 171 -22.85 -29.56 -20.39
N VAL A 172 -23.12 -29.03 -21.59
CA VAL A 172 -22.53 -27.76 -22.05
C VAL A 172 -22.94 -26.62 -21.13
N MET A 173 -24.21 -26.58 -20.72
CA MET A 173 -24.76 -25.57 -19.84
C MET A 173 -24.16 -25.64 -18.43
N ALA A 174 -24.04 -26.85 -17.87
CA ALA A 174 -23.34 -27.04 -16.57
C ALA A 174 -21.89 -26.59 -16.61
N THR A 175 -21.18 -26.79 -17.73
CA THR A 175 -19.82 -26.36 -17.91
C THR A 175 -19.70 -24.81 -17.93
N TYR A 176 -20.61 -24.11 -18.61
CA TYR A 176 -20.64 -22.65 -18.62
C TYR A 176 -20.87 -22.07 -17.20
N ILE A 177 -21.83 -22.64 -16.46
CA ILE A 177 -22.10 -22.23 -15.08
C ILE A 177 -20.88 -22.50 -14.20
N ALA A 178 -20.26 -23.66 -14.29
CA ALA A 178 -19.07 -24.02 -13.55
C ALA A 178 -17.88 -23.05 -13.85
N MET A 179 -17.69 -22.69 -15.12
CA MET A 179 -16.64 -21.75 -15.53
C MET A 179 -16.89 -20.33 -15.02
N LEU A 180 -18.15 -19.90 -15.03
CA LEU A 180 -18.56 -18.61 -14.50
C LEU A 180 -18.24 -18.49 -12.99
N TYR A 181 -18.61 -19.49 -12.19
CA TYR A 181 -18.47 -19.46 -10.73
C TYR A 181 -17.05 -19.76 -10.25
N ASN A 182 -16.36 -20.71 -10.88
CA ASN A 182 -15.05 -21.15 -10.39
C ASN A 182 -13.89 -20.36 -10.98
N VAL A 183 -14.06 -19.68 -12.11
CA VAL A 183 -12.99 -18.97 -12.78
C VAL A 183 -13.28 -17.46 -12.85
N THR A 184 -14.38 -17.09 -13.49
CA THR A 184 -14.64 -15.67 -13.79
C THR A 184 -14.90 -14.88 -12.52
N LEU A 185 -15.73 -15.36 -11.62
CA LEU A 185 -16.14 -14.66 -10.41
C LEU A 185 -14.96 -14.45 -9.44
N PRO A 186 -14.13 -15.46 -9.09
CA PRO A 186 -12.96 -15.25 -8.23
C PRO A 186 -11.96 -14.26 -8.83
N ILE A 187 -11.74 -14.28 -10.14
CA ILE A 187 -10.84 -13.33 -10.82
C ILE A 187 -11.36 -11.89 -10.68
N VAL A 188 -12.66 -11.70 -10.93
CA VAL A 188 -13.30 -10.37 -10.81
C VAL A 188 -13.26 -9.86 -9.38
N VAL A 189 -13.61 -10.68 -8.40
CA VAL A 189 -13.59 -10.32 -6.97
C VAL A 189 -12.16 -10.02 -6.51
N PHE A 190 -11.19 -10.82 -6.91
CA PHE A 190 -9.78 -10.58 -6.60
C PHE A 190 -9.28 -9.27 -7.20
N TYR A 191 -9.57 -9.00 -8.46
CA TYR A 191 -9.17 -7.77 -9.13
C TYR A 191 -9.79 -6.52 -8.50
N LEU A 192 -11.10 -6.59 -8.19
CA LEU A 192 -11.80 -5.51 -7.49
C LEU A 192 -11.25 -5.31 -6.08
N GLY A 193 -11.07 -6.37 -5.32
CA GLY A 193 -10.49 -6.31 -3.97
C GLY A 193 -9.10 -5.69 -3.98
N ARG A 194 -8.25 -6.09 -4.90
CA ARG A 194 -6.92 -5.51 -5.06
C ARG A 194 -7.00 -4.02 -5.42
N THR A 195 -7.88 -3.62 -6.32
CA THR A 195 -8.05 -2.23 -6.74
C THR A 195 -8.53 -1.34 -5.59
N ILE A 196 -9.46 -1.83 -4.77
CA ILE A 196 -10.00 -1.12 -3.61
C ILE A 196 -8.92 -0.98 -2.53
N LEU A 197 -8.23 -2.08 -2.21
CA LEU A 197 -7.20 -2.09 -1.16
C LEU A 197 -5.91 -1.35 -1.56
N SER A 198 -5.66 -1.16 -2.86
CA SER A 198 -4.50 -0.41 -3.35
C SER A 198 -4.59 1.10 -3.13
N ARG A 199 -5.75 1.62 -2.75
CA ARG A 199 -5.98 3.07 -2.53
C ARG A 199 -5.72 3.51 -1.07
N ARG A 200 -4.88 2.78 -0.33
CA ARG A 200 -4.56 3.13 1.07
C ARG A 200 -3.85 4.48 1.15
N PRO A 201 -4.28 5.39 2.04
CA PRO A 201 -3.54 6.61 2.33
C PRO A 201 -2.24 6.30 3.08
N ALA A 202 -1.35 7.28 3.10
CA ALA A 202 -0.13 7.26 3.89
C ALA A 202 -0.38 6.95 5.37
N GLY A 203 0.55 6.22 5.99
CA GLY A 203 0.51 5.92 7.43
C GLY A 203 0.40 4.43 7.79
N TYR A 204 0.04 3.56 6.85
CA TYR A 204 0.12 2.11 7.00
C TYR A 204 1.25 1.52 6.15
N GLY A 205 2.49 1.81 6.53
CA GLY A 205 3.62 1.01 6.12
C GLY A 205 3.50 -0.36 6.80
N ALA A 206 3.04 -1.38 6.08
CA ALA A 206 3.34 -2.73 6.54
C ALA A 206 4.87 -2.85 6.53
N VAL A 207 5.47 -2.87 7.70
CA VAL A 207 6.87 -3.23 7.83
C VAL A 207 6.97 -4.62 7.22
N ASP A 208 7.66 -4.76 6.09
CA ASP A 208 7.93 -6.08 5.53
C ASP A 208 8.93 -6.76 6.47
N ILE A 209 8.37 -7.61 7.36
CA ILE A 209 9.14 -8.36 8.35
C ILE A 209 10.29 -9.14 7.66
N GLY A 210 10.12 -9.46 6.36
CA GLY A 210 11.15 -10.13 5.56
C GLY A 210 12.35 -9.25 5.21
N GLU A 211 12.28 -7.93 5.34
CA GLU A 211 13.40 -7.01 5.09
C GLU A 211 14.25 -6.77 6.34
N ILE A 212 13.73 -7.06 7.54
CA ILE A 212 14.47 -6.89 8.80
C ILE A 212 15.59 -7.92 8.89
N PRO A 213 16.86 -7.48 9.07
CA PRO A 213 17.98 -8.39 9.30
C PRO A 213 17.71 -9.30 10.51
N GLY A 214 17.69 -10.62 10.33
CA GLY A 214 17.40 -11.60 11.37
C GLY A 214 15.99 -12.23 11.29
N TRP A 215 15.02 -11.60 10.64
CA TRP A 215 13.64 -12.12 10.53
C TRP A 215 13.30 -12.62 9.12
N LYS A 216 14.28 -12.64 8.22
CA LYS A 216 14.14 -13.17 6.84
C LYS A 216 13.64 -14.61 6.77
N HIS A 217 13.88 -15.40 7.81
CA HIS A 217 13.41 -16.79 7.88
C HIS A 217 11.88 -16.90 8.04
N LEU A 218 11.20 -15.86 8.54
CA LEU A 218 9.72 -15.85 8.67
C LEU A 218 9.00 -15.55 7.35
N ARG A 219 9.71 -15.12 6.31
CA ARG A 219 9.15 -14.94 4.97
C ARG A 219 8.73 -16.26 4.32
N ASN A 220 9.39 -17.36 4.69
CA ASN A 220 9.13 -18.69 4.15
C ASN A 220 8.63 -19.60 5.25
N VAL A 221 7.59 -20.39 4.95
CA VAL A 221 7.14 -21.45 5.86
C VAL A 221 8.07 -22.65 5.71
N THR A 222 8.72 -23.04 6.78
CA THR A 222 9.55 -24.25 6.82
C THR A 222 8.69 -25.43 7.22
N ILE A 223 8.47 -26.35 6.28
CA ILE A 223 7.74 -27.61 6.53
C ILE A 223 8.77 -28.70 6.81
N PRO A 224 8.83 -29.26 8.04
CA PRO A 224 9.71 -30.38 8.35
C PRO A 224 9.15 -31.66 7.70
N LEU A 225 9.83 -32.20 6.69
CA LEU A 225 9.47 -33.46 6.00
C LEU A 225 10.19 -34.66 6.58
N GLY A 226 10.59 -34.62 7.83
CA GLY A 226 11.28 -35.71 8.53
C GLY A 226 12.51 -35.25 9.32
N ARG A 227 13.24 -36.21 9.87
CA ARG A 227 14.31 -35.94 10.87
C ARG A 227 15.51 -35.13 10.35
N LYS A 228 15.66 -34.92 9.03
CA LYS A 228 16.79 -34.19 8.42
C LYS A 228 16.46 -33.33 7.20
N LEU A 229 15.20 -33.31 6.71
CA LEU A 229 14.81 -32.47 5.55
C LEU A 229 13.80 -31.43 6.00
N SER A 230 14.14 -30.16 5.82
CA SER A 230 13.21 -29.03 5.91
C SER A 230 13.16 -28.32 4.57
N ILE A 231 11.97 -28.21 4.00
CA ILE A 231 11.75 -27.45 2.75
C ILE A 231 11.19 -26.10 3.14
N SER A 232 11.87 -25.03 2.78
CA SER A 232 11.35 -23.66 2.93
C SER A 232 10.56 -23.29 1.68
N VAL A 233 9.26 -23.13 1.81
CA VAL A 233 8.36 -22.78 0.70
C VAL A 233 7.76 -21.41 0.96
N ASN A 234 7.75 -20.57 -0.06
CA ASN A 234 7.03 -19.29 0.00
C ASN A 234 5.52 -19.59 0.11
N PRO A 235 4.80 -19.01 1.09
CA PRO A 235 3.37 -19.23 1.30
C PRO A 235 2.52 -19.03 0.04
N LEU A 236 2.95 -18.13 -0.84
CA LEU A 236 2.25 -17.84 -2.09
C LEU A 236 2.27 -19.04 -3.07
N TYR A 237 3.41 -19.71 -3.21
CA TYR A 237 3.49 -20.91 -4.06
C TYR A 237 2.75 -22.08 -3.44
N PHE A 238 2.72 -22.18 -2.13
CA PHE A 238 1.98 -23.22 -1.42
C PHE A 238 0.47 -23.04 -1.60
N SER A 239 -0.05 -21.82 -1.47
CA SER A 239 -1.47 -21.52 -1.70
C SER A 239 -1.86 -21.71 -3.16
N LEU A 240 -0.98 -21.35 -4.10
CA LEU A 240 -1.20 -21.58 -5.54
C LEU A 240 -1.28 -23.08 -5.86
N MET A 241 -0.40 -23.89 -5.26
CA MET A 241 -0.42 -25.35 -5.43
C MET A 241 -1.72 -25.95 -4.89
N ILE A 242 -2.16 -25.55 -3.69
CA ILE A 242 -3.44 -26.00 -3.12
C ILE A 242 -4.60 -25.59 -4.03
N PHE A 243 -4.59 -24.37 -4.56
CA PHE A 243 -5.62 -23.87 -5.48
C PHE A 243 -5.67 -24.72 -6.76
N ILE A 244 -4.53 -25.05 -7.38
CA ILE A 244 -4.46 -25.90 -8.57
C ILE A 244 -4.98 -27.30 -8.27
N VAL A 245 -4.61 -27.90 -7.14
CA VAL A 245 -5.08 -29.22 -6.74
C VAL A 245 -6.58 -29.23 -6.49
N ALA A 246 -7.12 -28.22 -5.80
CA ALA A 246 -8.55 -28.06 -5.57
C ALA A 246 -9.33 -27.87 -6.90
N MET A 247 -8.76 -27.13 -7.83
CA MET A 247 -9.31 -26.94 -9.16
C MET A 247 -9.34 -28.26 -9.96
N LEU A 248 -8.27 -29.05 -9.93
CA LEU A 248 -8.21 -30.36 -10.59
C LEU A 248 -9.25 -31.34 -10.00
N ILE A 249 -9.40 -31.36 -8.67
CA ILE A 249 -10.41 -32.17 -8.00
C ILE A 249 -11.82 -31.69 -8.37
N GLY A 250 -12.08 -30.37 -8.38
CA GLY A 250 -13.35 -29.78 -8.74
C GLY A 250 -13.76 -30.05 -10.19
N PHE A 251 -12.80 -30.13 -11.11
CA PHE A 251 -13.04 -30.45 -12.52
C PHE A 251 -13.02 -31.98 -12.84
N SER A 252 -12.61 -32.81 -11.88
CA SER A 252 -12.49 -34.25 -12.08
C SER A 252 -13.79 -34.92 -12.60
N PRO A 253 -15.03 -34.55 -12.15
CA PRO A 253 -16.26 -35.13 -12.68
C PRO A 253 -16.46 -34.82 -14.17
N ILE A 254 -15.98 -33.65 -14.62
CA ILE A 254 -16.11 -33.23 -16.02
C ILE A 254 -15.14 -34.01 -16.91
N ILE A 255 -13.92 -34.28 -16.40
CA ILE A 255 -12.89 -35.06 -17.13
C ILE A 255 -13.26 -36.54 -17.19
N TYR A 256 -13.99 -37.06 -16.18
CA TYR A 256 -14.37 -38.48 -16.12
C TYR A 256 -15.61 -38.83 -17.00
N HIS A 257 -16.38 -37.80 -17.36
CA HIS A 257 -17.60 -37.97 -18.19
C HIS A 257 -17.43 -37.44 -19.62
N ALA A 258 -16.27 -36.90 -20.00
CA ALA A 258 -15.91 -36.52 -21.36
C ALA A 258 -15.18 -37.68 -22.07
#